data_ae7ec24f61630f1bc927a388e4ca2052
#
_entry.id   ae7ec24f61630f1bc927a388e4ca2052
#
_cell.length_a   1.000
_cell.length_b   1.000
_cell.length_c   1.000
_cell.angle_alpha   90.00
_cell.angle_beta   90.00
_cell.angle_gamma   90.00
#
_symmetry.space_group_name_H-M   'P 1'
#
loop_
_entity.id
_entity.type
_entity.pdbx_description
1 polymer ?
#
loop_
_entity_poly.entity_id
_entity_poly.type
_entity_poly.pdbx_seq_one_letter_code
_entity_poly.pdbx_strand_id
1 'polypeptide(L)'
;GMLYSTERDLNFDLSPAHTVIGYVIAGRSDSPLPDNLSELKDKSILVQNGDIMHDRALQLGLKDQLTVVETQEKALQLLSKGKGDVALVSKMLAYYYIDRYDWDNIVLNEKPVHSPEYCYTVQNGNTALLSELSEGLAALKSSGQYREIYSKWLGPYEERKLSFLDILQYSLAIIVPFSLAF
;
A
#
# COMPACT_ATOMS: atom_id res chain seq x y z
N GLY A 1 -10.70 11.59 -2.22
CA GLY A 1 -10.21 10.71 -3.29
C GLY A 1 -10.72 9.28 -3.16
N MET A 2 -10.58 8.52 -4.24
CA MET A 2 -11.06 7.14 -4.33
C MET A 2 -10.04 6.30 -5.08
N LEU A 3 -9.86 5.05 -4.67
CA LEU A 3 -9.07 4.07 -5.42
C LEU A 3 -9.87 3.63 -6.65
N TYR A 4 -9.19 3.60 -7.80
CA TYR A 4 -9.80 3.22 -9.06
C TYR A 4 -10.24 1.75 -9.05
N SER A 5 -11.45 1.49 -9.52
CA SER A 5 -11.93 0.20 -10.01
C SER A 5 -12.94 0.43 -11.11
N THR A 6 -13.12 -0.54 -12.00
CA THR A 6 -14.11 -0.46 -13.09
C THR A 6 -15.53 -0.21 -12.56
N GLU A 7 -15.89 -0.80 -11.42
CA GLU A 7 -17.21 -0.61 -10.81
C GLU A 7 -17.39 0.84 -10.30
N ARG A 8 -16.36 1.42 -9.70
CA ARG A 8 -16.37 2.81 -9.21
C ARG A 8 -16.42 3.80 -10.36
N ASP A 9 -15.71 3.52 -11.45
CA ASP A 9 -15.70 4.33 -12.67
C ASP A 9 -17.06 4.38 -13.39
N LEU A 10 -17.92 3.38 -13.19
CA LEU A 10 -19.29 3.40 -13.69
C LEU A 10 -20.21 4.37 -12.90
N ASN A 11 -19.88 4.70 -11.68
CA ASN A 11 -20.74 5.46 -10.77
C ASN A 11 -20.21 6.88 -10.49
N PHE A 12 -18.96 7.14 -10.79
CA PHE A 12 -18.27 8.40 -10.49
C PHE A 12 -17.35 8.80 -11.65
N ASP A 13 -17.15 10.09 -11.82
CA ASP A 13 -16.09 10.59 -12.70
C ASP A 13 -14.77 10.72 -11.90
N LEU A 14 -13.70 10.15 -12.44
CA LEU A 14 -12.40 10.07 -11.80
C LEU A 14 -11.36 10.91 -12.55
N SER A 15 -10.54 11.66 -11.80
CA SER A 15 -9.40 12.39 -12.38
C SER A 15 -8.28 11.43 -12.81
N PRO A 16 -7.27 11.91 -13.54
CA PRO A 16 -6.00 11.21 -13.60
C PRO A 16 -5.46 10.93 -12.19
N ALA A 17 -4.75 9.80 -12.05
CA ALA A 17 -4.21 9.41 -10.75
C ALA A 17 -3.27 10.46 -10.17
N HIS A 18 -3.49 10.83 -8.91
CA HIS A 18 -2.53 11.65 -8.18
C HIS A 18 -1.48 10.80 -7.47
N THR A 19 -1.77 9.54 -7.13
CA THR A 19 -0.79 8.59 -6.61
C THR A 19 -1.23 7.15 -6.89
N VAL A 20 -0.37 6.19 -6.55
CA VAL A 20 -0.66 4.75 -6.58
C VAL A 20 -0.48 4.23 -5.17
N ILE A 21 -1.42 3.44 -4.69
CA ILE A 21 -1.38 2.85 -3.34
C ILE A 21 -1.06 1.36 -3.44
N GLY A 22 0.12 0.97 -2.95
CA GLY A 22 0.49 -0.43 -2.86
C GLY A 22 -0.24 -1.14 -1.71
N TYR A 23 -0.93 -2.23 -1.99
CA TYR A 23 -1.52 -3.13 -1.01
C TYR A 23 -0.70 -4.39 -0.86
N VAL A 24 -0.54 -4.84 0.38
CA VAL A 24 0.26 -5.99 0.77
C VAL A 24 -0.56 -6.99 1.59
N ILE A 25 -0.05 -8.21 1.67
CA ILE A 25 -0.46 -9.16 2.69
C ILE A 25 0.41 -8.91 3.92
N ALA A 26 -0.21 -8.64 5.05
CA ALA A 26 0.43 -8.62 6.35
C ALA A 26 0.18 -9.96 7.04
N GLY A 27 1.19 -10.53 7.68
CA GLY A 27 1.12 -11.74 8.47
C GLY A 27 1.88 -11.58 9.78
N ARG A 28 1.93 -12.63 10.58
CA ARG A 28 2.78 -12.66 11.77
C ARG A 28 4.12 -13.30 11.46
N SER A 29 5.16 -12.84 12.15
CA SER A 29 6.54 -13.35 12.00
C SER A 29 6.72 -14.82 12.39
N ASP A 30 5.78 -15.39 13.13
CA ASP A 30 5.77 -16.80 13.57
C ASP A 30 5.14 -17.77 12.55
N SER A 31 4.66 -17.25 11.40
CA SER A 31 3.93 -18.03 10.40
C SER A 31 4.40 -17.71 8.99
N PRO A 32 4.37 -18.67 8.05
CA PRO A 32 4.71 -18.42 6.66
C PRO A 32 3.79 -17.35 6.05
N LEU A 33 4.38 -16.33 5.44
CA LEU A 33 3.65 -15.26 4.77
C LEU A 33 3.36 -15.68 3.31
N PRO A 34 2.09 -15.68 2.86
CA PRO A 34 1.75 -15.93 1.46
C PRO A 34 2.30 -14.84 0.54
N ASP A 35 2.79 -15.20 -0.64
CA ASP A 35 3.37 -14.26 -1.60
C ASP A 35 2.30 -13.57 -2.47
N ASN A 36 1.14 -14.19 -2.62
CA ASN A 36 0.09 -13.69 -3.51
C ASN A 36 -1.33 -14.07 -3.02
N LEU A 37 -2.34 -13.41 -3.60
CA LEU A 37 -3.73 -13.59 -3.20
C LEU A 37 -4.30 -14.99 -3.47
N SER A 38 -3.74 -15.77 -4.39
CA SER A 38 -4.23 -17.13 -4.71
C SER A 38 -3.91 -18.14 -3.60
N GLU A 39 -2.96 -17.84 -2.74
CA GLU A 39 -2.55 -18.66 -1.60
C GLU A 39 -3.40 -18.46 -0.33
N LEU A 40 -4.43 -17.59 -0.43
CA LEU A 40 -5.25 -17.20 0.73
C LEU A 40 -6.48 -18.09 0.95
N LYS A 41 -6.73 -19.10 0.13
CA LYS A 41 -7.96 -19.92 0.16
C LYS A 41 -8.22 -20.62 1.51
N ASP A 42 -7.17 -20.97 2.23
CA ASP A 42 -7.25 -21.67 3.51
C ASP A 42 -6.83 -20.77 4.70
N LYS A 43 -6.86 -19.45 4.51
CA LYS A 43 -6.45 -18.47 5.52
C LYS A 43 -7.63 -17.67 6.03
N SER A 44 -7.63 -17.34 7.32
CA SER A 44 -8.52 -16.31 7.88
C SER A 44 -7.99 -14.93 7.53
N ILE A 45 -8.74 -14.17 6.73
CA ILE A 45 -8.31 -12.90 6.12
C ILE A 45 -9.02 -11.74 6.80
N LEU A 46 -8.25 -10.83 7.38
CA LEU A 46 -8.74 -9.57 7.94
C LEU A 46 -8.74 -8.50 6.85
N VAL A 47 -9.87 -7.83 6.62
CA VAL A 47 -10.00 -6.81 5.58
C VAL A 47 -10.95 -5.70 6.03
N GLN A 48 -10.64 -4.44 5.64
CA GLN A 48 -11.51 -3.32 5.93
C GLN A 48 -12.78 -3.35 5.06
N ASN A 49 -13.94 -3.09 5.66
CA ASN A 49 -15.21 -2.99 4.96
C ASN A 49 -15.19 -1.90 3.88
N GLY A 50 -15.62 -2.22 2.67
CA GLY A 50 -15.67 -1.28 1.53
C GLY A 50 -14.31 -0.82 1.00
N ASP A 51 -13.21 -1.42 1.46
CA ASP A 51 -11.89 -1.21 0.86
C ASP A 51 -11.77 -1.92 -0.50
N ILE A 52 -10.86 -1.45 -1.35
CA ILE A 52 -10.60 -2.07 -2.66
C ILE A 52 -10.18 -3.55 -2.53
N MET A 53 -9.49 -3.90 -1.44
CA MET A 53 -9.08 -5.28 -1.18
C MET A 53 -10.23 -6.16 -0.69
N HIS A 54 -11.26 -5.58 -0.05
CA HIS A 54 -12.50 -6.29 0.24
C HIS A 54 -13.20 -6.68 -1.06
N ASP A 55 -13.39 -5.72 -1.97
CA ASP A 55 -13.99 -5.96 -3.29
C ASP A 55 -13.17 -7.01 -4.07
N ARG A 56 -11.83 -6.88 -4.05
CA ARG A 56 -10.92 -7.81 -4.72
C ARG A 56 -11.00 -9.23 -4.16
N ALA A 57 -11.06 -9.38 -2.86
CA ALA A 57 -11.19 -10.68 -2.20
C ALA A 57 -12.52 -11.36 -2.54
N LEU A 58 -13.61 -10.60 -2.59
CA LEU A 58 -14.93 -11.10 -3.04
C LEU A 58 -14.88 -11.58 -4.50
N GLN A 59 -14.26 -10.83 -5.40
CA GLN A 59 -14.06 -11.20 -6.81
C GLN A 59 -13.26 -12.50 -6.97
N LEU A 60 -12.32 -12.76 -6.07
CA LEU A 60 -11.51 -13.98 -6.04
C LEU A 60 -12.22 -15.18 -5.37
N GLY A 61 -13.46 -15.01 -4.93
CA GLY A 61 -14.24 -16.04 -4.27
C GLY A 61 -13.80 -16.37 -2.84
N LEU A 62 -13.13 -15.43 -2.17
CA LEU A 62 -12.61 -15.60 -0.80
C LEU A 62 -13.61 -15.16 0.29
N LYS A 63 -14.91 -15.06 -0.02
CA LYS A 63 -15.93 -14.55 0.89
C LYS A 63 -15.96 -15.25 2.24
N ASP A 64 -15.85 -16.58 2.24
CA ASP A 64 -15.96 -17.39 3.46
C ASP A 64 -14.72 -17.30 4.36
N GLN A 65 -13.61 -16.79 3.85
CA GLN A 65 -12.35 -16.56 4.56
C GLN A 65 -12.28 -15.18 5.21
N LEU A 66 -13.20 -14.25 4.85
CA LEU A 66 -13.10 -12.86 5.26
C LEU A 66 -13.64 -12.62 6.67
N THR A 67 -12.84 -11.97 7.48
CA THR A 67 -13.27 -11.25 8.68
C THR A 67 -13.22 -9.76 8.39
N VAL A 68 -14.39 -9.19 8.16
CA VAL A 68 -14.54 -7.78 7.78
C VAL A 68 -14.50 -6.90 9.04
N VAL A 69 -13.67 -5.86 9.00
CA VAL A 69 -13.46 -4.91 10.10
C VAL A 69 -13.69 -3.47 9.65
N GLU A 70 -13.77 -2.54 10.59
CA GLU A 70 -14.08 -1.14 10.29
C GLU A 70 -12.90 -0.37 9.67
N THR A 71 -11.66 -0.70 10.07
CA THR A 71 -10.45 0.01 9.63
C THR A 71 -9.28 -0.95 9.40
N GLN A 72 -8.30 -0.54 8.59
CA GLN A 72 -7.05 -1.30 8.41
C GLN A 72 -6.23 -1.34 9.71
N GLU A 73 -6.28 -0.30 10.54
CA GLU A 73 -5.70 -0.30 11.89
C GLU A 73 -6.28 -1.45 12.73
N LYS A 74 -7.61 -1.61 12.69
CA LYS A 74 -8.28 -2.70 13.41
C LYS A 74 -7.89 -4.08 12.88
N ALA A 75 -7.72 -4.22 11.56
CA ALA A 75 -7.22 -5.44 10.95
C ALA A 75 -5.83 -5.81 11.48
N LEU A 76 -4.88 -4.86 11.47
CA LEU A 76 -3.53 -5.06 11.98
C LEU A 76 -3.52 -5.33 13.49
N GLN A 77 -4.35 -4.63 14.27
CA GLN A 77 -4.48 -4.88 15.71
C GLN A 77 -4.97 -6.30 16.02
N LEU A 78 -5.94 -6.81 15.24
CA LEU A 78 -6.41 -8.18 15.41
C LEU A 78 -5.36 -9.19 14.99
N LEU A 79 -4.65 -8.92 13.88
CA LEU A 79 -3.56 -9.75 13.38
C LEU A 79 -2.44 -9.88 14.43
N SER A 80 -2.00 -8.77 15.03
CA SER A 80 -0.95 -8.78 16.06
C SER A 80 -1.31 -9.64 17.28
N LYS A 81 -2.62 -9.78 17.56
CA LYS A 81 -3.19 -10.61 18.65
C LYS A 81 -3.52 -12.04 18.21
N GLY A 82 -3.15 -12.46 17.00
CA GLY A 82 -3.43 -13.79 16.48
C GLY A 82 -4.91 -14.07 16.17
N LYS A 83 -5.70 -13.01 15.88
CA LYS A 83 -7.14 -13.11 15.56
C LYS A 83 -7.39 -13.14 14.05
N GLY A 84 -6.58 -13.86 13.31
CA GLY A 84 -6.58 -14.05 11.87
C GLY A 84 -5.19 -14.49 11.42
N ASP A 85 -5.08 -15.03 10.23
CA ASP A 85 -3.81 -15.50 9.69
C ASP A 85 -3.09 -14.37 8.94
N VAL A 86 -3.85 -13.57 8.19
CA VAL A 86 -3.33 -12.47 7.36
C VAL A 86 -4.28 -11.26 7.38
N ALA A 87 -3.76 -10.09 7.03
CA ALA A 87 -4.55 -8.90 6.76
C ALA A 87 -4.19 -8.32 5.38
N LEU A 88 -5.21 -7.85 4.65
CA LEU A 88 -5.04 -7.14 3.37
C LEU A 88 -5.09 -5.64 3.65
N VAL A 89 -3.95 -4.96 3.53
CA VAL A 89 -3.79 -3.58 3.97
C VAL A 89 -2.92 -2.77 3.01
N SER A 90 -3.09 -1.45 3.01
CA SER A 90 -2.15 -0.55 2.35
C SER A 90 -0.77 -0.65 3.01
N LYS A 91 0.28 -0.84 2.22
CA LYS A 91 1.67 -0.98 2.69
C LYS A 91 2.10 0.22 3.54
N MET A 92 1.72 1.41 3.11
CA MET A 92 2.05 2.66 3.80
C MET A 92 1.36 2.76 5.17
N LEU A 93 0.06 2.44 5.26
CA LEU A 93 -0.66 2.44 6.53
C LEU A 93 -0.15 1.33 7.45
N ALA A 94 0.23 0.17 6.89
CA ALA A 94 0.82 -0.91 7.67
C ALA A 94 2.12 -0.47 8.35
N TYR A 95 3.06 0.13 7.61
CA TYR A 95 4.29 0.67 8.20
C TYR A 95 4.01 1.72 9.28
N TYR A 96 3.09 2.65 9.00
CA TYR A 96 2.72 3.69 9.97
C TYR A 96 2.18 3.11 11.28
N TYR A 97 1.28 2.12 11.22
CA TYR A 97 0.69 1.54 12.42
C TYR A 97 1.62 0.56 13.14
N ILE A 98 2.43 -0.20 12.39
CA ILE A 98 3.46 -1.07 12.98
C ILE A 98 4.43 -0.25 13.81
N ASP A 99 4.95 0.84 13.26
CA ASP A 99 5.86 1.78 13.95
C ASP A 99 5.17 2.46 15.14
N ARG A 100 3.95 2.95 14.94
CA ARG A 100 3.20 3.69 15.96
C ARG A 100 2.88 2.87 17.22
N TYR A 101 2.62 1.56 17.05
CA TYR A 101 2.17 0.67 18.13
C TYR A 101 3.19 -0.40 18.51
N ASP A 102 4.41 -0.32 17.98
CA ASP A 102 5.49 -1.27 18.24
C ASP A 102 5.07 -2.72 17.98
N TRP A 103 4.37 -2.98 16.86
CA TRP A 103 3.96 -4.34 16.49
C TRP A 103 5.07 -5.09 15.76
N ASP A 104 6.11 -5.48 16.49
CA ASP A 104 7.30 -6.18 16.00
C ASP A 104 7.04 -7.61 15.49
N ASN A 105 5.86 -8.16 15.81
CA ASN A 105 5.43 -9.47 15.38
C ASN A 105 4.67 -9.46 14.03
N ILE A 106 4.53 -8.31 13.36
CA ILE A 106 3.89 -8.22 12.03
C ILE A 106 4.97 -8.11 10.96
N VAL A 107 4.81 -8.89 9.90
CA VAL A 107 5.65 -8.88 8.69
C VAL A 107 4.78 -8.59 7.46
N LEU A 108 5.38 -7.98 6.44
CA LEU A 108 4.69 -7.58 5.20
C LEU A 108 5.38 -8.20 3.99
N ASN A 109 4.62 -8.47 2.91
CA ASN A 109 5.25 -8.78 1.63
C ASN A 109 6.14 -7.63 1.18
N GLU A 110 7.28 -7.96 0.58
CA GLU A 110 8.16 -6.96 -0.02
C GLU A 110 7.45 -6.22 -1.17
N LYS A 111 6.80 -6.98 -2.06
CA LYS A 111 6.10 -6.44 -3.23
C LYS A 111 4.60 -6.34 -2.97
N PRO A 112 3.97 -5.24 -3.41
CA PRO A 112 2.52 -5.14 -3.37
C PRO A 112 1.84 -6.25 -4.18
N VAL A 113 0.77 -6.83 -3.64
CA VAL A 113 -0.09 -7.80 -4.33
C VAL A 113 -1.15 -7.12 -5.19
N HIS A 114 -1.39 -5.83 -4.96
CA HIS A 114 -2.27 -4.97 -5.74
C HIS A 114 -1.82 -3.51 -5.62
N SER A 115 -1.88 -2.73 -6.71
CA SER A 115 -1.41 -1.35 -6.74
C SER A 115 -2.39 -0.46 -7.50
N PRO A 116 -3.59 -0.20 -6.95
CA PRO A 116 -4.59 0.63 -7.60
C PRO A 116 -4.18 2.10 -7.63
N GLU A 117 -4.64 2.79 -8.68
CA GLU A 117 -4.54 4.24 -8.81
C GLU A 117 -5.46 4.94 -7.79
N TYR A 118 -4.99 6.05 -7.23
CA TYR A 118 -5.76 6.87 -6.31
C TYR A 118 -6.06 8.21 -6.98
N CYS A 119 -7.36 8.49 -7.19
CA CYS A 119 -7.86 9.59 -8.00
C CYS A 119 -8.70 10.56 -7.18
N TYR A 120 -8.80 11.81 -7.60
CA TYR A 120 -9.90 12.65 -7.18
C TYR A 120 -11.19 12.14 -7.81
N THR A 121 -12.31 12.30 -7.10
CA THR A 121 -13.59 11.74 -7.50
C THR A 121 -14.66 12.81 -7.39
N VAL A 122 -15.45 12.93 -8.42
CA VAL A 122 -16.61 13.83 -8.46
C VAL A 122 -17.87 13.04 -8.80
N GLN A 123 -19.03 13.63 -8.53
CA GLN A 123 -20.30 13.05 -8.96
C GLN A 123 -20.31 12.94 -10.48
N ASN A 124 -20.85 11.85 -10.99
CA ASN A 124 -20.96 11.60 -12.42
C ASN A 124 -21.63 12.77 -13.16
N GLY A 125 -21.00 13.24 -14.22
CA GLY A 125 -21.42 14.41 -15.00
C GLY A 125 -20.90 15.76 -14.50
N ASN A 126 -20.21 15.85 -13.36
CA ASN A 126 -19.60 17.11 -12.89
C ASN A 126 -18.23 17.36 -13.55
N THR A 127 -18.27 17.50 -14.88
CA THR A 127 -17.07 17.64 -15.72
C THR A 127 -16.30 18.93 -15.44
N ALA A 128 -16.98 20.01 -15.03
CA ALA A 128 -16.33 21.29 -14.72
C ALA A 128 -15.37 21.14 -13.52
N LEU A 129 -15.85 20.59 -12.40
CA LEU A 129 -15.01 20.35 -11.22
C LEU A 129 -13.91 19.33 -11.50
N LEU A 130 -14.21 18.28 -12.30
CA LEU A 130 -13.20 17.31 -12.70
C LEU A 130 -12.06 17.93 -13.50
N SER A 131 -12.39 18.85 -14.43
CA SER A 131 -11.38 19.60 -15.22
C SER A 131 -10.51 20.45 -14.33
N GLU A 132 -11.10 21.25 -13.42
CA GLU A 132 -10.35 22.08 -12.48
C GLU A 132 -9.38 21.27 -11.60
N LEU A 133 -9.84 20.13 -11.05
CA LEU A 133 -9.00 19.24 -10.26
C LEU A 133 -7.87 18.61 -11.08
N SER A 134 -8.16 18.23 -12.32
CA SER A 134 -7.17 17.62 -13.22
C SER A 134 -6.11 18.62 -13.67
N GLU A 135 -6.53 19.86 -14.02
CA GLU A 135 -5.64 20.95 -14.38
C GLU A 135 -4.77 21.38 -13.19
N GLY A 136 -5.36 21.51 -12.00
CA GLY A 136 -4.63 21.81 -10.78
C GLY A 136 -3.58 20.75 -10.46
N LEU A 137 -3.92 19.47 -10.61
CA LEU A 137 -2.97 18.37 -10.42
C LEU A 137 -1.82 18.42 -11.46
N ALA A 138 -2.15 18.71 -12.72
CA ALA A 138 -1.15 18.88 -13.78
C ALA A 138 -0.20 20.04 -13.49
N ALA A 139 -0.72 21.18 -13.02
CA ALA A 139 0.08 22.33 -12.62
C ALA A 139 1.01 22.02 -11.44
N LEU A 140 0.53 21.32 -10.41
CA LEU A 140 1.35 20.86 -9.28
C LEU A 140 2.46 19.91 -9.72
N LYS A 141 2.17 18.99 -10.64
CA LYS A 141 3.17 18.04 -11.18
C LYS A 141 4.23 18.77 -12.02
N SER A 142 3.82 19.70 -12.87
CA SER A 142 4.73 20.45 -13.75
C SER A 142 5.63 21.45 -13.00
N SER A 143 5.13 22.06 -11.91
CA SER A 143 5.91 22.98 -11.07
C SER A 143 6.90 22.27 -10.12
N GLY A 144 6.81 20.96 -9.98
CA GLY A 144 7.61 20.19 -9.02
C GLY A 144 7.07 20.17 -7.59
N GLN A 145 6.10 21.01 -7.26
CA GLN A 145 5.48 21.07 -5.92
C GLN A 145 4.86 19.74 -5.48
N TYR A 146 4.28 19.01 -6.45
CA TYR A 146 3.76 17.66 -6.17
C TYR A 146 4.85 16.75 -5.57
N ARG A 147 6.06 16.76 -6.13
CA ARG A 147 7.18 15.93 -5.65
C ARG A 147 7.61 16.31 -4.23
N GLU A 148 7.66 17.60 -3.93
CA GLU A 148 8.00 18.09 -2.60
C GLU A 148 6.98 17.63 -1.54
N ILE A 149 5.68 17.79 -1.84
CA ILE A 149 4.60 17.33 -0.96
C ILE A 149 4.66 15.81 -0.78
N TYR A 150 4.80 15.08 -1.88
CA TYR A 150 4.87 13.62 -1.87
C TYR A 150 6.05 13.10 -1.03
N SER A 151 7.25 13.63 -1.28
CA SER A 151 8.46 13.25 -0.54
C SER A 151 8.37 13.57 0.94
N LYS A 152 7.73 14.69 1.30
CA LYS A 152 7.54 15.09 2.70
C LYS A 152 6.63 14.13 3.47
N TRP A 153 5.51 13.71 2.85
CA TRP A 153 4.45 13.00 3.57
C TRP A 153 4.45 11.49 3.34
N LEU A 154 4.83 11.04 2.15
CA LEU A 154 4.78 9.64 1.74
C LEU A 154 6.18 9.02 1.59
N GLY A 155 7.18 9.81 1.28
CA GLY A 155 8.57 9.36 1.13
C GLY A 155 9.12 8.54 2.30
N PRO A 156 8.82 8.85 3.58
CA PRO A 156 9.26 8.05 4.71
C PRO A 156 8.75 6.60 4.70
N TYR A 157 7.62 6.35 4.02
CA TYR A 157 6.96 5.03 3.94
C TYR A 157 7.18 4.31 2.61
N GLU A 158 7.95 4.92 1.69
CA GLU A 158 8.43 4.24 0.50
C GLU A 158 9.64 3.38 0.82
N GLU A 159 9.78 2.27 0.09
CA GLU A 159 11.03 1.50 0.15
C GLU A 159 12.19 2.40 -0.25
N ARG A 160 13.18 2.50 0.62
CA ARG A 160 14.46 3.13 0.28
C ARG A 160 15.08 2.32 -0.83
N LYS A 161 14.86 2.72 -2.08
CA LYS A 161 15.67 2.20 -3.18
C LYS A 161 17.10 2.59 -2.87
N LEU A 162 17.96 1.61 -2.64
CA LEU A 162 19.38 1.84 -2.48
C LEU A 162 19.87 2.70 -3.66
N SER A 163 20.32 3.90 -3.36
CA SER A 163 20.93 4.78 -4.36
C SER A 163 22.20 4.10 -4.88
N PHE A 164 22.60 4.41 -6.12
CA PHE A 164 23.90 3.98 -6.63
C PHE A 164 25.04 4.38 -5.68
N LEU A 165 24.94 5.52 -5.00
CA LEU A 165 25.88 5.97 -3.98
C LEU A 165 25.87 5.07 -2.73
N ASP A 166 24.71 4.60 -2.29
CA ASP A 166 24.60 3.67 -1.17
C ASP A 166 25.27 2.34 -1.51
N ILE A 167 25.01 1.81 -2.72
CA ILE A 167 25.64 0.58 -3.22
C ILE A 167 27.16 0.74 -3.29
N LEU A 168 27.63 1.88 -3.82
CA LEU A 168 29.06 2.19 -3.90
C LEU A 168 29.70 2.28 -2.51
N GLN A 169 29.03 2.93 -1.57
CA GLN A 169 29.51 3.10 -0.20
C GLN A 169 29.58 1.76 0.55
N TYR A 170 28.57 0.89 0.41
CA TYR A 170 28.59 -0.45 0.96
C TYR A 170 29.65 -1.34 0.30
N SER A 171 29.85 -1.24 -1.02
CA SER A 171 30.88 -1.99 -1.72
C SER A 171 32.30 -1.58 -1.28
N LEU A 172 32.54 -0.29 -1.10
CA LEU A 172 33.82 0.23 -0.58
C LEU A 172 34.06 -0.21 0.87
N ALA A 173 33.02 -0.21 1.73
CA ALA A 173 33.13 -0.67 3.11
C ALA A 173 33.48 -2.16 3.23
N ILE A 174 33.16 -2.97 2.21
CA ILE A 174 33.52 -4.39 2.15
C ILE A 174 34.92 -4.59 1.56
N ILE A 175 35.27 -3.86 0.49
CA ILE A 175 36.51 -4.07 -0.27
C ILE A 175 37.74 -3.53 0.50
N VAL A 176 37.62 -2.37 1.19
CA VAL A 176 38.72 -1.73 1.90
C VAL A 176 39.34 -2.62 3.01
N PRO A 177 38.58 -3.27 3.90
CA PRO A 177 39.18 -4.16 4.90
C PRO A 177 39.88 -5.38 4.29
N PHE A 178 39.40 -5.90 3.16
CA PHE A 178 40.03 -7.03 2.48
C PHE A 178 41.38 -6.66 1.81
N SER A 179 41.52 -5.43 1.32
CA SER A 179 42.74 -4.96 0.70
C SER A 179 43.86 -4.59 1.69
N LEU A 180 43.53 -4.39 2.98
CA LEU A 180 44.46 -4.14 4.07
C LEU A 180 44.93 -5.40 4.79
N ALA A 181 44.31 -6.56 4.47
CA ALA A 181 44.65 -7.85 5.07
C ALA A 181 45.60 -8.70 4.25
N PHE A 182 46.12 -8.16 3.13
CA PHE A 182 47.18 -8.72 2.27
C PHE A 182 48.31 -7.72 2.15
#